data_a78b482595ead85d31c67fbaba70a17c
#
_entry.id   a78b482595ead85d31c67fbaba70a17c
#
_cell.length_a   1.000
_cell.length_b   1.000
_cell.length_c   1.000
_cell.angle_alpha   90.00
_cell.angle_beta   90.00
_cell.angle_gamma   90.00
#
_symmetry.space_group_name_H-M   'P 1'
#
loop_
_entity.id
_entity.type
_entity.pdbx_description
1 polymer ?
#
loop_
_entity_poly.entity_id
_entity_poly.type
_entity_poly.pdbx_seq_one_letter_code
_entity_poly.pdbx_strand_id
1 'polypeptide(L)'
;MKSRVSASLTNKLREADAENNLPLIHHLERQLSLMGSAQISTLDSFFQSLLRQYFYLLDLDPKTQIMADENEGYLLKEAVLAEVLERWYEEADPDFLKTADLFASRYQDRDLKDTILRIHNFSCSMPFPIDWLKHLPDPYNIPDGTKLDDIPWSY
;
A
#
# COMPACT_ATOMS: atom_id res chain seq x y z
N MET A 1 -12.24 -15.52 -12.67
CA MET A 1 -13.39 -14.60 -12.70
C MET A 1 -13.88 -14.38 -14.13
N LYS A 2 -13.06 -13.94 -15.07
CA LYS A 2 -13.38 -13.71 -16.50
C LYS A 2 -14.03 -14.94 -17.19
N SER A 3 -13.51 -16.13 -16.97
CA SER A 3 -14.06 -17.39 -17.51
C SER A 3 -15.48 -17.69 -17.02
N ARG A 4 -15.78 -17.40 -15.77
CA ARG A 4 -17.14 -17.59 -15.21
C ARG A 4 -18.16 -16.64 -15.83
N VAL A 5 -17.77 -15.37 -16.04
CA VAL A 5 -18.63 -14.38 -16.70
C VAL A 5 -18.89 -14.78 -18.16
N SER A 6 -17.82 -15.18 -18.88
CA SER A 6 -17.95 -15.65 -20.26
C SER A 6 -18.88 -16.89 -20.38
N ALA A 7 -18.73 -17.86 -19.47
CA ALA A 7 -19.60 -19.04 -19.45
C ALA A 7 -21.06 -18.67 -19.18
N SER A 8 -21.33 -17.74 -18.25
CA SER A 8 -22.68 -17.26 -17.97
C SER A 8 -23.33 -16.54 -19.18
N LEU A 9 -22.53 -15.69 -19.87
CA LEU A 9 -23.00 -15.02 -21.09
C LEU A 9 -23.30 -16.03 -22.21
N THR A 10 -22.46 -17.05 -22.38
CA THR A 10 -22.65 -18.10 -23.36
C THR A 10 -23.92 -18.92 -23.08
N ASN A 11 -24.20 -19.24 -21.81
CA ASN A 11 -25.42 -19.94 -21.43
C ASN A 11 -26.69 -19.10 -21.73
N LYS A 12 -26.65 -17.81 -21.36
CA LYS A 12 -27.75 -16.88 -21.68
C LYS A 12 -27.95 -16.70 -23.20
N LEU A 13 -26.87 -16.74 -23.97
CA LEU A 13 -26.98 -16.68 -25.43
C LEU A 13 -27.71 -17.90 -25.98
N ARG A 14 -27.45 -19.11 -25.47
CA ARG A 14 -28.15 -20.32 -25.86
C ARG A 14 -29.65 -20.29 -25.49
N GLU A 15 -29.97 -19.74 -24.32
CA GLU A 15 -31.37 -19.55 -23.89
C GLU A 15 -32.10 -18.57 -24.82
N ALA A 16 -31.46 -17.42 -25.13
CA ALA A 16 -32.05 -16.44 -26.05
C ALA A 16 -32.23 -16.97 -27.48
N ASP A 17 -31.32 -17.84 -27.94
CA ASP A 17 -31.39 -18.51 -29.23
C ASP A 17 -32.61 -19.49 -29.26
N ALA A 18 -32.80 -20.27 -28.20
CA ALA A 18 -33.93 -21.17 -28.05
C ALA A 18 -35.28 -20.42 -28.04
N GLU A 19 -35.30 -19.19 -27.51
CA GLU A 19 -36.50 -18.31 -27.48
C GLU A 19 -36.68 -17.47 -28.76
N ASN A 20 -35.76 -17.56 -29.73
CA ASN A 20 -35.73 -16.73 -30.95
C ASN A 20 -35.72 -15.21 -30.67
N ASN A 21 -35.09 -14.80 -29.55
CA ASN A 21 -35.04 -13.41 -29.12
C ASN A 21 -33.84 -12.69 -29.79
N LEU A 22 -34.00 -12.28 -31.06
CA LEU A 22 -33.00 -11.66 -31.88
C LEU A 22 -32.34 -10.43 -31.22
N PRO A 23 -33.07 -9.48 -30.61
CA PRO A 23 -32.42 -8.32 -29.94
C PRO A 23 -31.48 -8.73 -28.81
N LEU A 24 -31.88 -9.74 -28.02
CA LEU A 24 -31.07 -10.23 -26.92
C LEU A 24 -29.82 -10.99 -27.42
N ILE A 25 -29.98 -11.79 -28.48
CA ILE A 25 -28.87 -12.50 -29.13
C ILE A 25 -27.79 -11.50 -29.56
N HIS A 26 -28.15 -10.49 -30.36
CA HIS A 26 -27.19 -9.46 -30.79
C HIS A 26 -26.52 -8.71 -29.64
N HIS A 27 -27.27 -8.43 -28.55
CA HIS A 27 -26.72 -7.81 -27.37
C HIS A 27 -25.66 -8.69 -26.69
N LEU A 28 -25.97 -9.98 -26.48
CA LEU A 28 -25.09 -10.94 -25.82
C LEU A 28 -23.85 -11.25 -26.66
N GLU A 29 -23.95 -11.38 -27.96
CA GLU A 29 -22.84 -11.53 -28.89
C GLU A 29 -21.86 -10.35 -28.79
N ARG A 30 -22.42 -9.13 -28.77
CA ARG A 30 -21.61 -7.93 -28.57
C ARG A 30 -20.90 -7.93 -27.22
N GLN A 31 -21.57 -8.34 -26.12
CA GLN A 31 -20.93 -8.46 -24.82
C GLN A 31 -19.81 -9.50 -24.80
N LEU A 32 -20.04 -10.66 -25.46
CA LEU A 32 -19.00 -11.69 -25.60
C LEU A 32 -17.79 -11.22 -26.38
N SER A 33 -17.98 -10.45 -27.46
CA SER A 33 -16.88 -9.89 -28.23
C SER A 33 -16.04 -8.89 -27.41
N LEU A 34 -16.68 -8.10 -26.54
CA LEU A 34 -16.02 -7.14 -25.66
C LEU A 34 -15.30 -7.81 -24.47
N MET A 35 -15.63 -9.07 -24.14
CA MET A 35 -14.98 -9.80 -23.05
C MET A 35 -13.46 -9.95 -23.24
N GLY A 36 -12.99 -9.97 -24.49
CA GLY A 36 -11.56 -10.04 -24.80
C GLY A 36 -10.79 -8.86 -24.21
N SER A 37 -11.30 -7.67 -24.39
CA SER A 37 -10.71 -6.39 -23.93
C SER A 37 -11.12 -5.99 -22.51
N ALA A 38 -12.12 -6.65 -21.91
CA ALA A 38 -12.59 -6.32 -20.57
C ALA A 38 -11.51 -6.61 -19.50
N GLN A 39 -11.24 -5.62 -18.67
CA GLN A 39 -10.35 -5.70 -17.51
C GLN A 39 -11.12 -6.27 -16.32
N ILE A 40 -11.17 -7.61 -16.21
CA ILE A 40 -11.78 -8.30 -15.08
C ILE A 40 -10.68 -8.96 -14.26
N SER A 41 -10.26 -8.28 -13.20
CA SER A 41 -9.15 -8.69 -12.34
C SER A 41 -9.38 -8.26 -10.89
N THR A 42 -8.55 -8.75 -9.97
CA THR A 42 -8.46 -8.16 -8.63
C THR A 42 -7.82 -6.78 -8.73
N LEU A 43 -8.03 -5.95 -7.69
CA LEU A 43 -7.47 -4.60 -7.62
C LEU A 43 -5.93 -4.64 -7.74
N ASP A 44 -5.28 -5.59 -7.04
CA ASP A 44 -3.83 -5.76 -7.10
C ASP A 44 -3.34 -6.11 -8.51
N SER A 45 -4.03 -7.06 -9.20
CA SER A 45 -3.68 -7.41 -10.58
C SER A 45 -3.89 -6.25 -11.56
N PHE A 46 -4.88 -5.40 -11.29
CA PHE A 46 -5.11 -4.19 -12.07
C PHE A 46 -3.96 -3.20 -11.87
N PHE A 47 -3.58 -2.91 -10.61
CA PHE A 47 -2.44 -2.04 -10.33
C PHE A 47 -1.12 -2.58 -10.87
N GLN A 48 -0.88 -3.88 -10.77
CA GLN A 48 0.28 -4.51 -11.43
C GLN A 48 0.30 -4.27 -12.93
N SER A 49 -0.86 -4.40 -13.60
CA SER A 49 -0.94 -4.17 -15.04
C SER A 49 -0.66 -2.71 -15.40
N LEU A 50 -1.14 -1.76 -14.59
CA LEU A 50 -0.82 -0.35 -14.74
C LEU A 50 0.68 -0.07 -14.54
N LEU A 51 1.29 -0.60 -13.50
CA LEU A 51 2.73 -0.45 -13.25
C LEU A 51 3.55 -1.00 -14.42
N ARG A 52 3.19 -2.18 -14.95
CA ARG A 52 3.86 -2.76 -16.13
C ARG A 52 3.63 -1.99 -17.41
N GLN A 53 2.52 -1.28 -17.54
CA GLN A 53 2.24 -0.47 -18.72
C GLN A 53 2.95 0.88 -18.68
N TYR A 54 3.10 1.46 -17.48
CA TYR A 54 3.58 2.82 -17.28
C TYR A 54 4.89 2.90 -16.47
N PHE A 55 5.65 1.79 -16.35
CA PHE A 55 6.91 1.73 -15.60
C PHE A 55 7.89 2.83 -15.97
N TYR A 56 7.93 3.19 -17.25
CA TYR A 56 8.82 4.22 -17.78
C TYR A 56 8.49 5.64 -17.31
N LEU A 57 7.25 5.91 -16.89
CA LEU A 57 6.86 7.20 -16.28
C LEU A 57 7.31 7.33 -14.84
N LEU A 58 7.55 6.20 -14.18
CA LEU A 58 7.92 6.12 -12.76
C LEU A 58 9.41 5.83 -12.55
N ASP A 59 10.18 5.81 -13.63
CA ASP A 59 11.62 5.44 -13.63
C ASP A 59 11.88 4.08 -12.94
N LEU A 60 10.95 3.13 -13.13
CA LEU A 60 11.07 1.78 -12.59
C LEU A 60 11.77 0.85 -13.58
N ASP A 61 12.60 -0.06 -13.06
CA ASP A 61 13.17 -1.14 -13.87
C ASP A 61 12.04 -2.05 -14.39
N PRO A 62 11.98 -2.34 -15.71
CA PRO A 62 11.02 -3.28 -16.29
C PRO A 62 11.03 -4.66 -15.64
N LYS A 63 12.15 -5.04 -15.02
CA LYS A 63 12.32 -6.31 -14.29
C LYS A 63 11.86 -6.26 -12.83
N THR A 64 11.37 -5.10 -12.37
CA THR A 64 10.85 -4.97 -11.00
C THR A 64 9.78 -6.01 -10.74
N GLN A 65 9.99 -6.82 -9.71
CA GLN A 65 9.06 -7.84 -9.25
C GLN A 65 8.40 -7.39 -7.95
N ILE A 66 7.15 -7.82 -7.77
CA ILE A 66 6.48 -7.62 -6.50
C ILE A 66 7.01 -8.66 -5.53
N MET A 67 7.49 -8.19 -4.38
CA MET A 67 7.87 -9.04 -3.28
C MET A 67 6.61 -9.71 -2.72
N ALA A 68 6.46 -11.02 -3.00
CA ALA A 68 5.28 -11.78 -2.62
C ALA A 68 5.41 -12.38 -1.21
N ASP A 69 6.64 -12.51 -0.70
CA ASP A 69 6.93 -13.05 0.63
C ASP A 69 7.02 -11.90 1.64
N GLU A 70 6.07 -11.86 2.57
CA GLU A 70 6.03 -10.88 3.65
C GLU A 70 7.27 -10.96 4.56
N ASN A 71 7.82 -12.18 4.77
CA ASN A 71 9.02 -12.38 5.57
C ASN A 71 10.26 -11.79 4.90
N GLU A 72 10.39 -11.95 3.58
CA GLU A 72 11.48 -11.34 2.82
C GLU A 72 11.42 -9.81 2.91
N GLY A 73 10.22 -9.24 2.77
CA GLY A 73 9.98 -7.82 2.93
C GLY A 73 10.32 -7.30 4.33
N TYR A 74 9.98 -8.07 5.36
CA TYR A 74 10.31 -7.72 6.74
C TYR A 74 11.82 -7.76 6.98
N LEU A 75 12.51 -8.82 6.58
CA LEU A 75 13.95 -8.95 6.74
C LEU A 75 14.72 -7.84 6.01
N LEU A 76 14.28 -7.45 4.81
CA LEU A 76 14.87 -6.34 4.08
C LEU A 76 14.72 -5.03 4.86
N LYS A 77 13.54 -4.75 5.41
CA LYS A 77 13.29 -3.54 6.22
C LYS A 77 14.15 -3.53 7.47
N GLU A 78 14.29 -4.66 8.16
CA GLU A 78 15.16 -4.77 9.33
C GLU A 78 16.63 -4.53 8.99
N ALA A 79 17.12 -5.09 7.89
CA ALA A 79 18.48 -4.89 7.43
C ALA A 79 18.77 -3.42 7.10
N VAL A 80 17.88 -2.78 6.34
CA VAL A 80 17.99 -1.35 5.99
C VAL A 80 17.92 -0.47 7.25
N LEU A 81 17.00 -0.79 8.17
CA LEU A 81 16.85 -0.03 9.42
C LEU A 81 18.11 -0.15 10.30
N ALA A 82 18.72 -1.34 10.35
CA ALA A 82 19.96 -1.52 11.11
C ALA A 82 21.08 -0.64 10.55
N GLU A 83 21.25 -0.59 9.22
CA GLU A 83 22.24 0.26 8.55
C GLU A 83 21.96 1.76 8.79
N VAL A 84 20.71 2.18 8.72
CA VAL A 84 20.29 3.57 8.96
C VAL A 84 20.60 3.97 10.41
N LEU A 85 20.24 3.11 11.39
CA LEU A 85 20.51 3.40 12.81
C LEU A 85 22.01 3.45 13.11
N GLU A 86 22.81 2.52 12.56
CA GLU A 86 24.27 2.53 12.72
C GLU A 86 24.85 3.88 12.27
N ARG A 87 24.47 4.36 11.11
CA ARG A 87 24.88 5.66 10.59
C ARG A 87 24.46 6.82 11.52
N TRP A 88 23.23 6.81 12.04
CA TRP A 88 22.75 7.85 12.95
C TRP A 88 23.46 7.84 14.30
N TYR A 89 23.84 6.66 14.80
CA TYR A 89 24.69 6.55 15.99
C TYR A 89 26.11 7.07 15.74
N GLU A 90 26.66 6.83 14.54
CA GLU A 90 27.98 7.36 14.16
C GLU A 90 27.97 8.88 14.02
N GLU A 91 26.90 9.46 13.46
CA GLU A 91 26.72 10.91 13.34
C GLU A 91 26.55 11.58 14.71
N ALA A 92 26.14 10.82 15.72
CA ALA A 92 25.98 11.24 17.12
C ALA A 92 25.12 12.51 17.28
N ASP A 93 24.05 12.64 16.50
CA ASP A 93 23.13 13.77 16.61
C ASP A 93 22.48 13.80 18.01
N PRO A 94 22.54 14.92 18.75
CA PRO A 94 22.05 15.00 20.12
C PRO A 94 20.56 14.72 20.28
N ASP A 95 19.74 15.09 19.31
CA ASP A 95 18.30 14.90 19.40
C ASP A 95 17.91 13.46 19.06
N PHE A 96 18.64 12.82 18.15
CA PHE A 96 18.54 11.40 17.91
C PHE A 96 18.92 10.59 19.15
N LEU A 97 20.09 10.89 19.77
CA LEU A 97 20.56 10.16 20.95
C LEU A 97 19.59 10.27 22.13
N LYS A 98 19.04 11.48 22.39
CA LYS A 98 18.00 11.65 23.42
C LYS A 98 16.74 10.81 23.11
N THR A 99 16.34 10.77 21.85
CA THR A 99 15.18 9.98 21.42
C THR A 99 15.48 8.48 21.59
N ALA A 100 16.65 8.02 21.16
CA ALA A 100 17.07 6.64 21.33
C ALA A 100 17.09 6.22 22.80
N ASP A 101 17.61 7.09 23.69
CA ASP A 101 17.64 6.86 25.13
C ASP A 101 16.22 6.69 25.75
N LEU A 102 15.22 7.39 25.24
CA LEU A 102 13.83 7.24 25.70
C LEU A 102 13.26 5.86 25.35
N PHE A 103 13.69 5.26 24.26
CA PHE A 103 13.26 3.93 23.80
C PHE A 103 14.18 2.80 24.25
N ALA A 104 15.39 3.13 24.72
CA ALA A 104 16.36 2.14 25.19
C ALA A 104 15.85 1.44 26.46
N SER A 105 15.17 0.32 26.28
CA SER A 105 14.98 -0.62 27.37
C SER A 105 16.29 -1.34 27.64
N ARG A 106 16.54 -1.68 28.88
CA ARG A 106 17.80 -2.10 29.54
C ARG A 106 18.85 -2.89 28.70
N TYR A 107 18.55 -3.37 27.48
CA TYR A 107 19.47 -4.22 26.71
C TYR A 107 19.40 -4.16 25.17
N GLN A 108 18.44 -3.49 24.54
CA GLN A 108 18.36 -3.50 23.06
C GLN A 108 17.51 -2.34 22.51
N ASP A 109 17.90 -1.83 21.34
CA ASP A 109 17.16 -0.84 20.53
C ASP A 109 15.87 -1.44 19.88
N ARG A 110 15.39 -2.55 20.43
CA ARG A 110 14.26 -3.28 19.85
C ARG A 110 13.00 -2.44 19.80
N ASP A 111 12.68 -1.76 20.91
CA ASP A 111 11.45 -0.95 20.99
C ASP A 111 11.52 0.25 20.05
N LEU A 112 12.70 0.83 19.87
CA LEU A 112 12.95 1.89 18.90
C LEU A 112 12.74 1.37 17.47
N LYS A 113 13.36 0.23 17.12
CA LYS A 113 13.21 -0.41 15.81
C LYS A 113 11.77 -0.75 15.50
N ASP A 114 11.07 -1.39 16.41
CA ASP A 114 9.67 -1.78 16.26
C ASP A 114 8.78 -0.55 16.06
N THR A 115 9.04 0.54 16.81
CA THR A 115 8.29 1.80 16.66
C THR A 115 8.53 2.44 15.30
N ILE A 116 9.78 2.52 14.84
CA ILE A 116 10.12 3.05 13.52
C ILE A 116 9.45 2.24 12.42
N LEU A 117 9.52 0.89 12.47
CA LEU A 117 8.89 0.03 11.47
C LEU A 117 7.36 0.16 11.47
N ARG A 118 6.74 0.33 12.62
CA ARG A 118 5.29 0.59 12.72
C ARG A 118 4.91 1.91 12.06
N ILE A 119 5.63 2.99 12.37
CA ILE A 119 5.39 4.32 11.76
C ILE A 119 5.63 4.25 10.25
N HIS A 120 6.71 3.60 9.81
CA HIS A 120 7.01 3.41 8.39
C HIS A 120 5.89 2.65 7.68
N ASN A 121 5.46 1.50 8.20
CA ASN A 121 4.40 0.71 7.59
C ASN A 121 3.06 1.47 7.53
N PHE A 122 2.75 2.26 8.56
CA PHE A 122 1.56 3.09 8.56
C PHE A 122 1.67 4.22 7.54
N SER A 123 2.81 4.91 7.47
CA SER A 123 3.03 5.99 6.50
C SER A 123 2.90 5.51 5.06
N CYS A 124 3.36 4.28 4.75
CA CYS A 124 3.20 3.67 3.42
C CYS A 124 1.74 3.44 3.00
N SER A 125 0.78 3.43 3.95
CA SER A 125 -0.65 3.38 3.64
C SER A 125 -1.26 4.74 3.29
N MET A 126 -0.52 5.83 3.50
CA MET A 126 -0.96 7.19 3.19
C MET A 126 -0.69 7.56 1.74
N PRO A 127 -1.54 8.39 1.09
CA PRO A 127 -1.32 8.84 -0.29
C PRO A 127 0.00 9.61 -0.47
N PHE A 128 0.42 10.35 0.57
CA PHE A 128 1.65 11.15 0.60
C PHE A 128 2.45 10.84 1.89
N PRO A 129 3.21 9.74 1.92
CA PRO A 129 3.86 9.26 3.14
C PRO A 129 4.79 10.28 3.80
N ILE A 130 5.63 10.95 3.00
CA ILE A 130 6.62 11.92 3.50
C ILE A 130 5.94 13.15 4.08
N ASP A 131 4.89 13.63 3.42
CA ASP A 131 4.13 14.80 3.88
C ASP A 131 3.39 14.49 5.17
N TRP A 132 2.77 13.30 5.24
CA TRP A 132 2.14 12.81 6.45
C TRP A 132 3.13 12.74 7.63
N LEU A 133 4.34 12.21 7.42
CA LEU A 133 5.38 12.14 8.46
C LEU A 133 5.79 13.52 8.97
N LYS A 134 5.88 14.52 8.10
CA LYS A 134 6.23 15.90 8.50
C LYS A 134 5.17 16.53 9.41
N HIS A 135 3.89 16.21 9.18
CA HIS A 135 2.77 16.74 9.97
C HIS A 135 2.41 15.85 11.17
N LEU A 136 3.07 14.70 11.33
CA LEU A 136 2.81 13.79 12.45
C LEU A 136 3.00 14.45 13.84
N PRO A 137 3.99 15.34 14.06
CA PRO A 137 4.17 16.02 15.34
C PRO A 137 3.17 17.16 15.61
N ASP A 138 2.47 17.69 14.59
CA ASP A 138 1.63 18.89 14.72
C ASP A 138 0.60 18.82 15.84
N PRO A 139 -0.13 17.70 16.04
CA PRO A 139 -1.07 17.58 17.15
C PRO A 139 -0.42 17.68 18.54
N TYR A 140 0.88 17.45 18.65
CA TYR A 140 1.64 17.49 19.91
C TYR A 140 2.30 18.85 20.17
N ASN A 141 2.30 19.74 19.19
CA ASN A 141 2.77 21.13 19.33
C ASN A 141 1.70 21.97 20.04
N ILE A 142 1.64 21.86 21.36
CA ILE A 142 0.67 22.55 22.19
C ILE A 142 1.23 23.93 22.54
N PRO A 143 0.53 25.03 22.21
CA PRO A 143 0.94 26.36 22.65
C PRO A 143 0.97 26.50 24.16
N ASP A 144 1.97 27.23 24.68
CA ASP A 144 2.06 27.54 26.10
C ASP A 144 0.76 28.17 26.63
N GLY A 145 0.23 27.63 27.73
CA GLY A 145 -0.99 28.11 28.35
C GLY A 145 -2.30 27.47 27.85
N THR A 146 -2.22 26.48 26.95
CA THR A 146 -3.39 25.69 26.54
C THR A 146 -3.94 24.90 27.73
N LYS A 147 -5.26 24.94 27.95
CA LYS A 147 -5.89 24.13 28.99
C LYS A 147 -5.93 22.68 28.59
N LEU A 148 -5.83 21.77 29.57
CA LEU A 148 -5.88 20.32 29.34
C LEU A 148 -7.13 19.88 28.56
N ASP A 149 -8.28 20.48 28.83
CA ASP A 149 -9.55 20.17 28.17
C ASP A 149 -9.59 20.58 26.69
N ASP A 150 -8.68 21.45 26.25
CA ASP A 150 -8.58 21.92 24.86
C ASP A 150 -7.57 21.07 24.03
N ILE A 151 -6.95 20.07 24.67
CA ILE A 151 -5.97 19.19 24.00
C ILE A 151 -6.72 18.04 23.30
N PRO A 152 -6.53 17.79 21.99
CA PRO A 152 -7.31 16.81 21.22
C PRO A 152 -7.24 15.37 21.71
N TRP A 153 -6.27 15.01 22.55
CA TRP A 153 -6.06 13.65 23.06
C TRP A 153 -6.15 13.55 24.60
N SER A 154 -6.76 14.52 25.27
CA SER A 154 -6.91 14.55 26.72
C SER A 154 -8.10 13.73 27.26
N TYR A 155 -8.50 12.66 26.54
CA TYR A 155 -9.59 11.77 26.94
C TYR A 155 -9.09 10.56 27.71
#